data_c7a97fdde64839a41150641de7476ed5
#
_entry.id   c7a97fdde64839a41150641de7476ed5
#
_cell.length_a   1.000
_cell.length_b   1.000
_cell.length_c   1.000
_cell.angle_alpha   90.00
_cell.angle_beta   90.00
_cell.angle_gamma   90.00
#
_symmetry.space_group_name_H-M   'P 1'
#
loop_
_entity.id
_entity.type
_entity.pdbx_description
1 polymer ?
#
loop_
_entity_poly.entity_id
_entity_poly.type
_entity_poly.pdbx_seq_one_letter_code
_entity_poly.pdbx_strand_id
1 'polypeptide(L)'
;MNKKERNKKERIEMIVTAVVIGVFILLGSLSGILFPGTAFANIIDNSVGKFFDLIGFVKNNYVNILESVTILVFVWILNFVLLFLVKLLTKRGQRAETLGILFTSIVKYISVLIAVLLILSAWGVQTPTLLAGAGIAGLAVSFGAQGLLQDVFAGLSIIFERQFVVGDIVEVGQFRGTVKQIGPRNTRIQDLLGNVLIIANSDIREIVNLSAELSVAICDISVEYGADLVMVEEAIKDYLPEIKNSIPDIVEGPIYKGVNELASSSVVVRIIAKCEEKNRFDVTRALNREIKLLFDHKGINIPFPQVVVHQAKKEDKS
;
A
#
# COMPACT_ATOMS: atom_id res chain seq x y z
N MET A 1 4.45 37.67 45.80
CA MET A 1 5.03 38.06 44.51
C MET A 1 4.40 37.18 43.42
N ASN A 2 3.69 37.79 42.51
CA ASN A 2 2.88 37.08 41.49
C ASN A 2 3.81 36.37 40.48
N LYS A 3 3.51 35.15 40.07
CA LYS A 3 4.30 34.32 39.14
C LYS A 3 4.69 35.08 37.84
N LYS A 4 3.86 36.04 37.44
CA LYS A 4 4.05 36.92 36.28
C LYS A 4 5.14 37.97 36.52
N GLU A 5 5.29 38.47 37.73
CA GLU A 5 6.34 39.42 38.09
C GLU A 5 7.71 38.75 38.25
N ARG A 6 7.73 37.52 38.78
CA ARG A 6 8.97 36.72 38.88
C ARG A 6 9.55 36.40 37.48
N ASN A 7 8.71 35.95 36.54
CA ASN A 7 9.13 35.71 35.16
C ASN A 7 9.61 36.99 34.42
N LYS A 8 9.02 38.14 34.75
CA LYS A 8 9.48 39.41 34.15
C LYS A 8 10.83 39.84 34.72
N LYS A 9 11.07 39.61 36.02
CA LYS A 9 12.35 39.95 36.68
C LYS A 9 13.48 39.02 36.16
N GLU A 10 13.23 37.70 36.09
CA GLU A 10 14.18 36.73 35.50
C GLU A 10 14.53 37.06 34.05
N ARG A 11 13.55 37.47 33.20
CA ARG A 11 13.81 37.94 31.85
C ARG A 11 14.64 39.19 31.79
N ILE A 12 14.41 40.16 32.66
CA ILE A 12 15.18 41.39 32.69
C ILE A 12 16.62 41.09 33.14
N GLU A 13 16.82 40.29 34.17
CA GLU A 13 18.13 39.86 34.64
C GLU A 13 18.89 39.11 33.53
N MET A 14 18.22 38.22 32.79
CA MET A 14 18.82 37.50 31.66
C MET A 14 19.26 38.46 30.54
N ILE A 15 18.41 39.43 30.20
CA ILE A 15 18.72 40.43 29.18
C ILE A 15 19.88 41.34 29.64
N VAL A 16 19.88 41.78 30.87
CA VAL A 16 20.97 42.60 31.43
C VAL A 16 22.27 41.83 31.46
N THR A 17 22.24 40.55 31.87
CA THR A 17 23.43 39.69 31.87
C THR A 17 23.97 39.48 30.45
N ALA A 18 23.07 39.22 29.48
CA ALA A 18 23.47 39.06 28.07
C ALA A 18 24.05 40.35 27.49
N VAL A 19 23.50 41.51 27.79
CA VAL A 19 24.03 42.83 27.37
C VAL A 19 25.39 43.08 27.99
N VAL A 20 25.59 42.84 29.29
CA VAL A 20 26.87 42.99 29.98
C VAL A 20 27.93 42.09 29.37
N ILE A 21 27.61 40.82 29.13
CA ILE A 21 28.51 39.87 28.44
C ILE A 21 28.81 40.39 27.03
N GLY A 22 27.80 40.80 26.26
CA GLY A 22 27.98 41.36 24.91
C GLY A 22 28.89 42.58 24.87
N VAL A 23 28.73 43.52 25.82
CA VAL A 23 29.61 44.70 25.95
C VAL A 23 31.03 44.29 26.32
N PHE A 24 31.20 43.30 27.20
CA PHE A 24 32.53 42.80 27.58
C PHE A 24 33.24 42.11 26.41
N ILE A 25 32.52 41.37 25.59
CA ILE A 25 33.02 40.74 24.36
C ILE A 25 33.41 41.81 23.35
N LEU A 26 32.58 42.82 23.15
CA LEU A 26 32.88 43.94 22.24
C LEU A 26 34.09 44.75 22.67
N LEU A 27 34.21 45.08 23.95
CA LEU A 27 35.36 45.79 24.50
C LEU A 27 36.64 44.94 24.37
N GLY A 28 36.58 43.63 24.63
CA GLY A 28 37.70 42.71 24.42
C GLY A 28 38.15 42.62 22.97
N SER A 29 37.20 42.55 22.03
CA SER A 29 37.50 42.45 20.59
C SER A 29 37.98 43.73 19.95
N LEU A 30 37.60 44.89 20.48
CA LEU A 30 37.90 46.20 19.95
C LEU A 30 39.00 46.95 20.74
N SER A 31 39.55 46.33 21.80
CA SER A 31 40.54 46.99 22.70
C SER A 31 41.75 47.50 21.94
N GLY A 32 42.29 46.73 21.00
CA GLY A 32 43.44 47.12 20.16
C GLY A 32 43.15 48.23 19.16
N ILE A 33 41.85 48.40 18.76
CA ILE A 33 41.42 49.48 17.85
C ILE A 33 41.06 50.74 18.60
N LEU A 34 40.37 50.61 19.75
CA LEU A 34 39.89 51.74 20.54
C LEU A 34 40.97 52.38 21.38
N PHE A 35 41.98 51.62 21.83
CA PHE A 35 43.06 52.10 22.72
C PHE A 35 44.43 51.64 22.21
N PRO A 36 44.82 51.96 20.98
CA PRO A 36 46.08 51.52 20.38
C PRO A 36 47.28 51.94 21.20
N GLY A 37 48.18 51.02 21.55
CA GLY A 37 49.43 51.29 22.24
C GLY A 37 49.35 51.59 23.75
N THR A 38 48.18 51.42 24.37
CA THR A 38 48.02 51.61 25.82
C THR A 38 48.30 50.30 26.61
N ALA A 39 48.78 50.44 27.87
CA ALA A 39 48.97 49.32 28.77
C ALA A 39 47.63 48.57 29.05
N PHE A 40 46.53 49.30 29.00
CA PHE A 40 45.20 48.78 29.16
C PHE A 40 44.78 47.80 28.01
N ALA A 41 45.05 48.19 26.75
CA ALA A 41 44.82 47.32 25.60
C ALA A 41 45.65 46.07 25.70
N ASN A 42 46.93 46.15 26.08
CA ASN A 42 47.80 44.99 26.24
C ASN A 42 47.35 44.05 27.37
N ILE A 43 46.81 44.57 28.46
CA ILE A 43 46.28 43.75 29.55
C ILE A 43 44.99 43.02 29.10
N ILE A 44 44.08 43.69 28.42
CA ILE A 44 42.83 43.12 27.92
C ILE A 44 43.10 42.08 26.83
N ASP A 45 44.00 42.39 25.86
CA ASP A 45 44.37 41.46 24.79
C ASP A 45 45.03 40.18 25.34
N ASN A 46 45.91 40.33 26.35
CA ASN A 46 46.61 39.20 26.93
C ASN A 46 45.75 38.34 27.88
N SER A 47 44.70 38.89 28.49
CA SER A 47 43.86 38.17 29.46
C SER A 47 42.54 37.71 28.88
N VAL A 48 41.72 38.64 28.40
CA VAL A 48 40.33 38.39 27.94
C VAL A 48 40.26 38.38 26.41
N GLY A 49 41.07 39.22 25.74
CA GLY A 49 41.09 39.38 24.28
C GLY A 49 41.41 38.07 23.56
N LYS A 50 42.33 37.24 24.11
CA LYS A 50 42.64 35.93 23.55
C LYS A 50 41.44 34.98 23.42
N PHE A 51 40.46 35.14 24.30
CA PHE A 51 39.24 34.31 24.27
C PHE A 51 38.12 34.94 23.41
N PHE A 52 38.19 36.25 23.15
CA PHE A 52 37.13 36.99 22.47
C PHE A 52 37.65 37.84 21.28
N ASP A 53 38.80 37.45 20.68
CA ASP A 53 39.31 38.11 19.46
C ASP A 53 38.41 37.76 18.26
N LEU A 54 37.24 38.39 18.20
CA LEU A 54 36.29 38.24 17.10
C LEU A 54 36.87 38.72 15.77
N ILE A 55 37.70 39.76 15.81
CA ILE A 55 38.31 40.35 14.58
C ILE A 55 39.35 39.37 14.04
N GLY A 56 40.25 38.87 14.90
CA GLY A 56 41.23 37.84 14.53
C GLY A 56 40.59 36.56 14.06
N PHE A 57 39.54 36.11 14.77
CA PHE A 57 38.76 34.93 14.38
C PHE A 57 38.13 35.08 12.99
N VAL A 58 37.44 36.20 12.73
CA VAL A 58 36.87 36.50 11.41
C VAL A 58 37.94 36.62 10.34
N LYS A 59 39.07 37.31 10.65
CA LYS A 59 40.19 37.48 9.71
C LYS A 59 40.85 36.15 9.35
N ASN A 60 40.97 35.23 10.31
CA ASN A 60 41.62 33.95 10.08
C ASN A 60 40.65 32.91 9.44
N ASN A 61 39.35 33.08 9.63
CA ASN A 61 38.33 32.12 9.17
C ASN A 61 37.36 32.72 8.14
N TYR A 62 37.70 33.88 7.52
CA TYR A 62 36.77 34.57 6.61
C TYR A 62 36.30 33.69 5.44
N VAL A 63 37.20 32.81 4.94
CA VAL A 63 36.91 31.89 3.86
C VAL A 63 35.85 30.88 4.32
N ASN A 64 36.05 30.23 5.48
CA ASN A 64 35.12 29.24 6.02
C ASN A 64 33.75 29.86 6.38
N ILE A 65 33.75 31.11 6.85
CA ILE A 65 32.54 31.87 7.14
C ILE A 65 31.80 32.19 5.83
N LEU A 66 32.50 32.67 4.81
CA LEU A 66 31.92 32.98 3.50
C LEU A 66 31.36 31.72 2.84
N GLU A 67 32.09 30.61 2.90
CA GLU A 67 31.65 29.29 2.42
C GLU A 67 30.41 28.81 3.15
N SER A 68 30.37 28.94 4.49
CA SER A 68 29.20 28.59 5.30
C SER A 68 27.96 29.41 4.93
N VAL A 69 28.12 30.72 4.70
CA VAL A 69 27.03 31.60 4.24
C VAL A 69 26.55 31.18 2.85
N THR A 70 27.47 30.88 1.94
CA THR A 70 27.13 30.40 0.60
C THR A 70 26.36 29.10 0.64
N ILE A 71 26.77 28.14 1.48
CA ILE A 71 26.08 26.88 1.71
C ILE A 71 24.65 27.12 2.23
N LEU A 72 24.49 28.00 3.23
CA LEU A 72 23.17 28.33 3.78
C LEU A 72 22.25 28.95 2.74
N VAL A 73 22.73 29.87 1.92
CA VAL A 73 21.96 30.47 0.83
C VAL A 73 21.58 29.42 -0.22
N PHE A 74 22.52 28.56 -0.60
CA PHE A 74 22.26 27.49 -1.56
C PHE A 74 21.19 26.50 -1.04
N VAL A 75 21.36 26.03 0.20
CA VAL A 75 20.38 25.10 0.82
C VAL A 75 19.04 25.79 1.01
N TRP A 76 19.00 27.07 1.33
CA TRP A 76 17.77 27.85 1.43
C TRP A 76 17.02 27.92 0.08
N ILE A 77 17.75 28.23 -1.01
CA ILE A 77 17.17 28.25 -2.36
C ILE A 77 16.65 26.86 -2.76
N LEU A 78 17.48 25.83 -2.55
CA LEU A 78 17.09 24.44 -2.85
C LEU A 78 15.83 24.04 -2.07
N ASN A 79 15.79 24.34 -0.77
CA ASN A 79 14.64 24.07 0.09
C ASN A 79 13.39 24.83 -0.40
N PHE A 80 13.53 26.10 -0.78
CA PHE A 80 12.44 26.90 -1.34
C PHE A 80 11.86 26.24 -2.61
N VAL A 81 12.71 25.81 -3.55
CA VAL A 81 12.29 25.12 -4.78
C VAL A 81 11.59 23.81 -4.47
N LEU A 82 12.17 22.96 -3.59
CA LEU A 82 11.56 21.69 -3.20
C LEU A 82 10.20 21.88 -2.52
N LEU A 83 10.08 22.81 -1.60
CA LEU A 83 8.82 23.12 -0.94
C LEU A 83 7.76 23.69 -1.89
N PHE A 84 8.19 24.48 -2.88
CA PHE A 84 7.30 24.96 -3.94
C PHE A 84 6.77 23.80 -4.77
N LEU A 85 7.61 22.82 -5.16
CA LEU A 85 7.21 21.62 -5.88
C LEU A 85 6.23 20.75 -5.04
N VAL A 86 6.54 20.51 -3.77
CA VAL A 86 5.64 19.80 -2.86
C VAL A 86 4.27 20.49 -2.81
N LYS A 87 4.25 21.82 -2.64
CA LYS A 87 3.01 22.60 -2.58
C LYS A 87 2.23 22.56 -3.90
N LEU A 88 2.91 22.49 -5.04
CA LEU A 88 2.29 22.37 -6.36
C LEU A 88 1.58 21.02 -6.52
N LEU A 89 2.24 19.94 -6.08
CA LEU A 89 1.72 18.56 -6.17
C LEU A 89 0.59 18.27 -5.18
N THR A 90 0.55 18.96 -4.03
CA THR A 90 -0.40 18.69 -2.94
C THR A 90 -1.61 19.62 -2.92
N LYS A 91 -1.84 20.41 -3.97
CA LYS A 91 -2.94 21.40 -4.04
C LYS A 91 -4.36 20.82 -4.12
N ARG A 92 -4.57 19.51 -4.28
CA ARG A 92 -5.89 18.89 -4.52
C ARG A 92 -6.28 17.91 -3.42
N GLY A 93 -7.18 18.36 -2.49
CA GLY A 93 -7.90 17.53 -1.53
C GLY A 93 -7.25 17.40 -0.15
N GLN A 94 -8.06 17.16 0.88
CA GLN A 94 -7.64 17.09 2.30
C GLN A 94 -6.54 16.05 2.57
N ARG A 95 -6.57 14.91 1.86
CA ARG A 95 -5.53 13.87 2.00
C ARG A 95 -4.19 14.31 1.43
N ALA A 96 -4.22 15.04 0.30
CA ALA A 96 -3.02 15.60 -0.31
C ALA A 96 -2.39 16.69 0.57
N GLU A 97 -3.19 17.49 1.26
CA GLU A 97 -2.72 18.50 2.20
C GLU A 97 -1.96 17.89 3.39
N THR A 98 -2.52 16.84 4.02
CA THR A 98 -1.85 16.12 5.13
C THR A 98 -0.53 15.51 4.68
N LEU A 99 -0.50 14.86 3.51
CA LEU A 99 0.75 14.34 2.94
C LEU A 99 1.73 15.46 2.63
N GLY A 100 1.27 16.59 2.11
CA GLY A 100 2.08 17.77 1.86
C GLY A 100 2.80 18.30 3.10
N ILE A 101 2.11 18.34 4.25
CA ILE A 101 2.69 18.74 5.53
C ILE A 101 3.81 17.76 5.94
N LEU A 102 3.58 16.45 5.82
CA LEU A 102 4.57 15.43 6.15
C LEU A 102 5.81 15.54 5.26
N PHE A 103 5.63 15.61 3.92
CA PHE A 103 6.73 15.78 2.98
C PHE A 103 7.50 17.09 3.21
N THR A 104 6.79 18.18 3.50
CA THR A 104 7.41 19.47 3.84
C THR A 104 8.31 19.35 5.06
N SER A 105 7.87 18.64 6.10
CA SER A 105 8.65 18.42 7.32
C SER A 105 9.89 17.56 7.04
N ILE A 106 9.75 16.47 6.29
CA ILE A 106 10.87 15.61 5.89
C ILE A 106 11.90 16.39 5.09
N VAL A 107 11.49 17.17 4.08
CA VAL A 107 12.38 18.00 3.26
C VAL A 107 13.14 18.99 4.14
N LYS A 108 12.47 19.68 5.07
CA LYS A 108 13.12 20.62 5.99
C LYS A 108 14.16 19.94 6.87
N TYR A 109 13.84 18.80 7.49
CA TYR A 109 14.80 18.10 8.36
C TYR A 109 16.01 17.59 7.58
N ILE A 110 15.81 17.03 6.39
CA ILE A 110 16.90 16.57 5.52
C ILE A 110 17.76 17.76 5.07
N SER A 111 17.14 18.89 4.68
CA SER A 111 17.86 20.08 4.27
C SER A 111 18.73 20.66 5.40
N VAL A 112 18.21 20.69 6.63
CA VAL A 112 18.99 21.13 7.80
C VAL A 112 20.14 20.17 8.07
N LEU A 113 19.93 18.86 8.00
CA LEU A 113 21.00 17.87 8.18
C LEU A 113 22.11 18.04 7.15
N ILE A 114 21.75 18.21 5.87
CA ILE A 114 22.70 18.44 4.78
C ILE A 114 23.46 19.75 5.01
N ALA A 115 22.78 20.83 5.39
CA ALA A 115 23.42 22.11 5.68
C ALA A 115 24.48 21.98 6.79
N VAL A 116 24.13 21.30 7.88
CA VAL A 116 25.05 21.06 9.01
C VAL A 116 26.28 20.27 8.54
N LEU A 117 26.10 19.19 7.79
CA LEU A 117 27.19 18.35 7.29
C LEU A 117 28.13 19.15 6.36
N LEU A 118 27.57 19.97 5.46
CA LEU A 118 28.35 20.79 4.54
C LEU A 118 29.11 21.91 5.28
N ILE A 119 28.48 22.54 6.28
CA ILE A 119 29.18 23.57 7.11
C ILE A 119 30.31 22.91 7.90
N LEU A 120 30.10 21.76 8.54
CA LEU A 120 31.17 21.05 9.25
C LEU A 120 32.33 20.70 8.30
N SER A 121 32.02 20.35 7.05
CA SER A 121 33.01 20.14 6.00
C SER A 121 33.83 21.40 5.72
N ALA A 122 33.19 22.56 5.55
CA ALA A 122 33.82 23.84 5.32
C ALA A 122 34.78 24.26 6.47
N TRP A 123 34.47 23.80 7.70
CA TRP A 123 35.30 23.99 8.89
C TRP A 123 36.37 22.91 9.09
N GLY A 124 36.63 22.07 8.07
CA GLY A 124 37.72 21.08 8.08
C GLY A 124 37.43 19.80 8.84
N VAL A 125 36.17 19.55 9.25
CA VAL A 125 35.77 18.26 9.85
C VAL A 125 35.83 17.18 8.78
N GLN A 126 36.41 16.02 9.10
CA GLN A 126 36.51 14.90 8.16
C GLN A 126 35.15 14.38 7.75
N THR A 127 34.64 14.81 6.61
CA THR A 127 33.34 14.43 6.06
C THR A 127 33.17 12.97 5.77
N PRO A 128 34.18 12.17 5.36
CA PRO A 128 33.98 10.72 5.15
C PRO A 128 33.45 10.00 6.37
N THR A 129 33.91 10.35 7.57
CA THR A 129 33.42 9.75 8.84
C THR A 129 31.95 10.12 9.12
N LEU A 130 31.58 11.38 8.87
CA LEU A 130 30.20 11.85 9.06
C LEU A 130 29.25 11.18 8.05
N LEU A 131 29.68 11.08 6.78
CA LEU A 131 28.91 10.41 5.73
C LEU A 131 28.76 8.90 6.00
N ALA A 132 29.81 8.25 6.52
CA ALA A 132 29.70 6.84 6.92
C ALA A 132 28.65 6.65 8.02
N GLY A 133 28.66 7.50 9.05
CA GLY A 133 27.65 7.48 10.12
C GLY A 133 26.23 7.75 9.60
N ALA A 134 26.07 8.78 8.75
CA ALA A 134 24.79 9.08 8.11
C ALA A 134 24.31 7.94 7.19
N GLY A 135 25.25 7.26 6.50
CA GLY A 135 24.96 6.08 5.67
C GLY A 135 24.40 4.92 6.48
N ILE A 136 25.01 4.60 7.63
CA ILE A 136 24.50 3.56 8.54
C ILE A 136 23.11 3.90 9.06
N ALA A 137 22.88 5.16 9.47
CA ALA A 137 21.56 5.62 9.89
C ALA A 137 20.54 5.52 8.73
N GLY A 138 20.94 5.87 7.50
CA GLY A 138 20.13 5.74 6.29
C GLY A 138 19.74 4.28 6.00
N LEU A 139 20.67 3.33 6.18
CA LEU A 139 20.38 1.89 6.06
C LEU A 139 19.34 1.44 7.09
N ALA A 140 19.43 1.88 8.34
CA ALA A 140 18.46 1.54 9.39
C ALA A 140 17.04 2.04 9.01
N VAL A 141 16.92 3.28 8.50
CA VAL A 141 15.66 3.85 8.02
C VAL A 141 15.14 3.08 6.80
N SER A 142 16.04 2.70 5.87
CA SER A 142 15.70 1.92 4.67
C SER A 142 15.12 0.57 5.02
N PHE A 143 15.73 -0.16 5.96
CA PHE A 143 15.19 -1.45 6.45
C PHE A 143 13.81 -1.26 7.12
N GLY A 144 13.64 -0.19 7.89
CA GLY A 144 12.34 0.14 8.49
C GLY A 144 11.23 0.46 7.47
N ALA A 145 11.60 1.00 6.31
CA ALA A 145 10.67 1.37 5.24
C ALA A 145 10.52 0.28 4.15
N GLN A 146 11.27 -0.82 4.24
CA GLN A 146 11.33 -1.86 3.19
C GLN A 146 9.96 -2.39 2.78
N GLY A 147 9.08 -2.72 3.75
CA GLY A 147 7.73 -3.22 3.47
C GLY A 147 6.87 -2.22 2.69
N LEU A 148 6.99 -0.92 3.01
CA LEU A 148 6.26 0.12 2.28
C LEU A 148 6.70 0.20 0.80
N LEU A 149 8.00 0.07 0.55
CA LEU A 149 8.54 0.06 -0.80
C LEU A 149 8.11 -1.19 -1.57
N GLN A 150 8.15 -2.36 -0.94
CA GLN A 150 7.66 -3.61 -1.53
C GLN A 150 6.19 -3.51 -1.95
N ASP A 151 5.32 -2.96 -1.08
CA ASP A 151 3.91 -2.74 -1.40
C ASP A 151 3.72 -1.86 -2.64
N VAL A 152 4.49 -0.76 -2.73
CA VAL A 152 4.40 0.18 -3.85
C VAL A 152 4.88 -0.47 -5.16
N PHE A 153 6.01 -1.17 -5.13
CA PHE A 153 6.52 -1.86 -6.33
C PHE A 153 5.58 -2.98 -6.77
N ALA A 154 5.02 -3.76 -5.84
CA ALA A 154 4.04 -4.79 -6.16
C ALA A 154 2.77 -4.17 -6.77
N GLY A 155 2.27 -3.05 -6.20
CA GLY A 155 1.12 -2.34 -6.77
C GLY A 155 1.37 -1.81 -8.18
N LEU A 156 2.56 -1.29 -8.45
CA LEU A 156 2.96 -0.87 -9.80
C LEU A 156 3.01 -2.07 -10.77
N SER A 157 3.61 -3.20 -10.35
CA SER A 157 3.68 -4.43 -11.16
C SER A 157 2.28 -4.92 -11.53
N ILE A 158 1.35 -5.01 -10.58
CA ILE A 158 -0.04 -5.39 -10.82
C ILE A 158 -0.68 -4.54 -11.93
N ILE A 159 -0.47 -3.21 -11.88
CA ILE A 159 -1.04 -2.27 -12.85
C ILE A 159 -0.38 -2.39 -14.23
N PHE A 160 0.97 -2.44 -14.27
CA PHE A 160 1.71 -2.48 -15.54
C PHE A 160 1.53 -3.81 -16.28
N GLU A 161 1.55 -4.92 -15.55
CA GLU A 161 1.37 -6.26 -16.11
C GLU A 161 -0.10 -6.62 -16.35
N ARG A 162 -1.03 -5.80 -15.83
CA ARG A 162 -2.47 -6.05 -15.91
C ARG A 162 -2.86 -7.45 -15.42
N GLN A 163 -2.25 -7.90 -14.34
CA GLN A 163 -2.56 -9.21 -13.75
C GLN A 163 -4.06 -9.33 -13.43
N PHE A 164 -4.66 -8.24 -12.96
CA PHE A 164 -6.10 -8.03 -12.81
C PHE A 164 -6.40 -6.53 -12.82
N VAL A 165 -7.65 -6.17 -13.09
CA VAL A 165 -8.12 -4.79 -13.09
C VAL A 165 -9.30 -4.57 -12.13
N VAL A 166 -9.64 -3.31 -11.88
CA VAL A 166 -10.84 -2.97 -11.09
C VAL A 166 -12.08 -3.47 -11.82
N GLY A 167 -12.90 -4.24 -11.10
CA GLY A 167 -14.09 -4.91 -11.64
C GLY A 167 -13.93 -6.42 -11.82
N ASP A 168 -12.69 -6.92 -11.94
CA ASP A 168 -12.44 -8.36 -12.04
C ASP A 168 -12.85 -9.09 -10.77
N ILE A 169 -13.32 -10.32 -10.92
CA ILE A 169 -13.53 -11.26 -9.83
C ILE A 169 -12.26 -12.09 -9.70
N VAL A 170 -11.66 -12.01 -8.53
CA VAL A 170 -10.40 -12.68 -8.22
C VAL A 170 -10.53 -13.50 -6.95
N GLU A 171 -9.63 -14.47 -6.79
CA GLU A 171 -9.48 -15.24 -5.55
C GLU A 171 -8.05 -15.11 -5.04
N VAL A 172 -7.92 -14.65 -3.79
CA VAL A 172 -6.65 -14.50 -3.08
C VAL A 172 -6.72 -15.35 -1.82
N GLY A 173 -5.96 -16.43 -1.79
CA GLY A 173 -6.09 -17.45 -0.75
C GLY A 173 -7.48 -18.11 -0.79
N GLN A 174 -8.26 -17.94 0.28
CA GLN A 174 -9.63 -18.42 0.35
C GLN A 174 -10.69 -17.32 0.14
N PHE A 175 -10.26 -16.11 -0.14
CA PHE A 175 -11.17 -14.98 -0.30
C PHE A 175 -11.41 -14.69 -1.77
N ARG A 176 -12.65 -14.97 -2.20
CA ARG A 176 -13.15 -14.67 -3.55
C ARG A 176 -14.00 -13.41 -3.54
N GLY A 177 -13.70 -12.47 -4.44
CA GLY A 177 -14.46 -11.23 -4.53
C GLY A 177 -14.11 -10.37 -5.74
N THR A 178 -14.84 -9.27 -5.90
CA THR A 178 -14.61 -8.28 -6.96
C THR A 178 -13.58 -7.25 -6.51
N VAL A 179 -12.60 -6.97 -7.35
CA VAL A 179 -11.62 -5.90 -7.13
C VAL A 179 -12.31 -4.55 -7.19
N LYS A 180 -12.37 -3.85 -6.07
CA LYS A 180 -12.99 -2.51 -5.97
C LYS A 180 -12.00 -1.39 -6.18
N GLN A 181 -10.75 -1.59 -5.77
CA GLN A 181 -9.72 -0.58 -5.87
C GLN A 181 -8.33 -1.22 -5.82
N ILE A 182 -7.45 -0.76 -6.69
CA ILE A 182 -6.02 -1.03 -6.64
C ILE A 182 -5.36 0.29 -6.21
N GLY A 183 -4.85 0.31 -4.98
CA GLY A 183 -4.14 1.48 -4.44
C GLY A 183 -2.63 1.33 -4.57
N PRO A 184 -1.86 2.40 -4.25
CA PRO A 184 -0.40 2.33 -4.33
C PRO A 184 0.21 1.28 -3.40
N ARG A 185 -0.43 1.03 -2.25
CA ARG A 185 0.07 0.13 -1.21
C ARG A 185 -0.82 -1.10 -0.99
N ASN A 186 -2.13 -0.97 -1.20
CA ASN A 186 -3.09 -2.03 -0.91
C ASN A 186 -4.14 -2.15 -2.00
N THR A 187 -4.66 -3.36 -2.16
CA THR A 187 -5.79 -3.70 -3.00
C THR A 187 -7.01 -4.00 -2.13
N ARG A 188 -8.19 -3.60 -2.59
CA ARG A 188 -9.48 -3.84 -1.93
C ARG A 188 -10.33 -4.76 -2.77
N ILE A 189 -10.75 -5.88 -2.19
CA ILE A 189 -11.56 -6.91 -2.83
C ILE A 189 -12.83 -7.07 -2.00
N GLN A 190 -14.00 -7.06 -2.64
CA GLN A 190 -15.29 -7.20 -1.97
C GLN A 190 -15.96 -8.52 -2.38
N ASP A 191 -16.37 -9.32 -1.40
CA ASP A 191 -17.13 -10.54 -1.63
C ASP A 191 -18.62 -10.28 -1.93
N LEU A 192 -19.37 -11.35 -2.21
CA LEU A 192 -20.82 -11.28 -2.48
C LEU A 192 -21.65 -10.90 -1.24
N LEU A 193 -21.10 -11.07 -0.03
CA LEU A 193 -21.76 -10.73 1.22
C LEU A 193 -21.52 -9.27 1.63
N GLY A 194 -20.67 -8.54 0.87
CA GLY A 194 -20.33 -7.16 1.15
C GLY A 194 -19.09 -6.98 2.02
N ASN A 195 -18.43 -8.06 2.47
CA ASN A 195 -17.18 -7.97 3.21
C ASN A 195 -16.07 -7.45 2.30
N VAL A 196 -15.18 -6.63 2.85
CA VAL A 196 -14.06 -6.04 2.11
C VAL A 196 -12.74 -6.53 2.68
N LEU A 197 -12.01 -7.31 1.90
CA LEU A 197 -10.62 -7.65 2.17
C LEU A 197 -9.73 -6.46 1.75
N ILE A 198 -8.91 -5.97 2.66
CA ILE A 198 -7.87 -4.98 2.40
C ILE A 198 -6.54 -5.69 2.58
N ILE A 199 -5.85 -5.94 1.49
CA ILE A 199 -4.58 -6.69 1.47
C ILE A 199 -3.46 -5.80 0.97
N ALA A 200 -2.27 -5.89 1.58
CA ALA A 200 -1.08 -5.22 1.07
C ALA A 200 -0.68 -5.82 -0.28
N ASN A 201 -0.27 -4.97 -1.23
CA ASN A 201 0.02 -5.46 -2.58
C ASN A 201 1.16 -6.50 -2.60
N SER A 202 2.15 -6.36 -1.71
CA SER A 202 3.26 -7.32 -1.56
C SER A 202 2.85 -8.68 -1.00
N ASP A 203 1.67 -8.76 -0.34
CA ASP A 203 1.12 -10.00 0.19
C ASP A 203 0.31 -10.78 -0.85
N ILE A 204 0.00 -10.16 -2.01
CA ILE A 204 -0.64 -10.83 -3.14
C ILE A 204 0.44 -11.58 -3.91
N ARG A 205 0.79 -12.79 -3.45
CA ARG A 205 1.81 -13.64 -4.08
C ARG A 205 1.23 -14.56 -5.14
N GLU A 206 0.02 -15.04 -4.87
CA GLU A 206 -0.73 -15.90 -5.77
C GLU A 206 -2.14 -15.35 -5.88
N ILE A 207 -2.62 -15.24 -7.11
CA ILE A 207 -3.96 -14.76 -7.42
C ILE A 207 -4.54 -15.59 -8.55
N VAL A 208 -5.80 -15.97 -8.41
CA VAL A 208 -6.57 -16.56 -9.50
C VAL A 208 -7.50 -15.47 -10.05
N ASN A 209 -7.28 -15.05 -11.28
CA ASN A 209 -8.19 -14.14 -11.98
C ASN A 209 -9.28 -14.95 -12.66
N LEU A 210 -10.48 -14.93 -12.09
CA LEU A 210 -11.64 -15.68 -12.59
C LEU A 210 -12.36 -14.95 -13.75
N SER A 211 -12.03 -13.67 -13.98
CA SER A 211 -12.65 -12.85 -15.04
C SER A 211 -11.77 -12.72 -16.28
N ALA A 212 -10.55 -13.29 -16.27
CA ALA A 212 -9.63 -13.22 -17.41
C ALA A 212 -10.19 -13.91 -18.67
N GLU A 213 -10.94 -14.99 -18.47
CA GLU A 213 -11.61 -15.76 -19.53
C GLU A 213 -13.04 -16.08 -19.12
N LEU A 214 -13.80 -16.67 -20.06
CA LEU A 214 -15.16 -17.15 -19.76
C LEU A 214 -15.13 -18.30 -18.75
N SER A 215 -15.93 -18.16 -17.73
CA SER A 215 -16.13 -19.19 -16.73
C SER A 215 -17.14 -20.25 -17.19
N VAL A 216 -17.02 -21.44 -16.62
CA VAL A 216 -17.90 -22.56 -16.93
C VAL A 216 -18.97 -22.69 -15.85
N ALA A 217 -20.21 -22.50 -16.23
CA ALA A 217 -21.38 -22.91 -15.45
C ALA A 217 -21.65 -24.38 -15.67
N ILE A 218 -21.75 -25.14 -14.58
CA ILE A 218 -21.92 -26.59 -14.61
C ILE A 218 -23.32 -26.95 -14.05
N CYS A 219 -24.07 -27.77 -14.78
CA CYS A 219 -25.29 -28.39 -14.34
C CYS A 219 -25.06 -29.90 -14.32
N ASP A 220 -24.99 -30.46 -13.12
CA ASP A 220 -24.99 -31.93 -12.88
C ASP A 220 -26.38 -32.35 -12.43
N ILE A 221 -27.00 -33.22 -13.20
CA ILE A 221 -28.35 -33.73 -12.89
C ILE A 221 -28.37 -35.26 -12.84
N SER A 222 -29.08 -35.78 -11.86
CA SER A 222 -29.21 -37.21 -11.62
C SER A 222 -30.37 -37.81 -12.41
N VAL A 223 -30.13 -38.97 -13.02
CA VAL A 223 -31.17 -39.84 -13.63
C VAL A 223 -31.15 -41.23 -12.99
N GLU A 224 -32.29 -41.92 -13.02
CA GLU A 224 -32.40 -43.28 -12.49
C GLU A 224 -31.52 -44.27 -13.27
N TYR A 225 -30.98 -45.27 -12.60
CA TYR A 225 -30.21 -46.35 -13.26
C TYR A 225 -31.03 -47.11 -14.30
N GLY A 226 -32.37 -47.16 -14.14
CA GLY A 226 -33.27 -47.83 -15.09
C GLY A 226 -33.65 -46.95 -16.29
N ALA A 227 -33.24 -45.69 -16.35
CA ALA A 227 -33.55 -44.79 -17.45
C ALA A 227 -32.80 -45.19 -18.72
N ASP A 228 -33.44 -45.03 -19.88
CA ASP A 228 -32.79 -45.15 -21.16
C ASP A 228 -31.89 -43.90 -21.37
N LEU A 229 -30.57 -44.08 -21.19
CA LEU A 229 -29.59 -43.00 -21.32
C LEU A 229 -29.54 -42.40 -22.73
N VAL A 230 -29.83 -43.20 -23.79
CA VAL A 230 -29.87 -42.69 -25.16
C VAL A 230 -31.03 -41.70 -25.32
N MET A 231 -32.20 -42.07 -24.85
CA MET A 231 -33.38 -41.21 -24.86
C MET A 231 -33.15 -39.95 -24.03
N VAL A 232 -32.52 -40.05 -22.84
CA VAL A 232 -32.18 -38.89 -22.00
C VAL A 232 -31.22 -37.96 -22.72
N GLU A 233 -30.18 -38.51 -23.35
CA GLU A 233 -29.19 -37.73 -24.10
C GLU A 233 -29.80 -37.00 -25.29
N GLU A 234 -30.66 -37.67 -26.08
CA GLU A 234 -31.35 -37.05 -27.20
C GLU A 234 -32.29 -35.96 -26.72
N ALA A 235 -33.08 -36.22 -25.67
CA ALA A 235 -33.97 -35.21 -25.10
C ALA A 235 -33.25 -33.96 -24.62
N ILE A 236 -32.09 -34.13 -23.97
CA ILE A 236 -31.27 -32.99 -23.56
C ILE A 236 -30.72 -32.24 -24.77
N LYS A 237 -30.07 -32.94 -25.72
CA LYS A 237 -29.47 -32.33 -26.92
C LYS A 237 -30.48 -31.53 -27.74
N ASP A 238 -31.67 -32.08 -27.95
CA ASP A 238 -32.73 -31.39 -28.69
C ASP A 238 -33.21 -30.11 -28.00
N TYR A 239 -33.14 -30.04 -26.67
CA TYR A 239 -33.59 -28.91 -25.90
C TYR A 239 -32.49 -27.84 -25.68
N LEU A 240 -31.19 -28.14 -25.89
CA LEU A 240 -30.09 -27.17 -25.72
C LEU A 240 -30.29 -25.84 -26.46
N PRO A 241 -30.84 -25.79 -27.71
CA PRO A 241 -31.10 -24.52 -28.39
C PRO A 241 -32.11 -23.64 -27.68
N GLU A 242 -33.16 -24.24 -27.09
CA GLU A 242 -34.16 -23.49 -26.32
C GLU A 242 -33.56 -22.93 -25.05
N ILE A 243 -32.72 -23.70 -24.34
CA ILE A 243 -31.96 -23.24 -23.17
C ILE A 243 -31.12 -22.04 -23.53
N LYS A 244 -30.39 -22.09 -24.67
CA LYS A 244 -29.58 -20.98 -25.16
C LYS A 244 -30.38 -19.70 -25.34
N ASN A 245 -31.60 -19.82 -25.86
CA ASN A 245 -32.49 -18.66 -26.09
C ASN A 245 -33.10 -18.14 -24.80
N SER A 246 -33.36 -19.02 -23.81
CA SER A 246 -33.99 -18.65 -22.53
C SER A 246 -32.99 -18.00 -21.55
N ILE A 247 -31.68 -18.26 -21.71
CA ILE A 247 -30.61 -17.78 -20.81
C ILE A 247 -29.65 -16.87 -21.60
N PRO A 248 -29.90 -15.56 -21.69
CA PRO A 248 -29.10 -14.63 -22.51
C PRO A 248 -27.63 -14.54 -22.07
N ASP A 249 -27.36 -14.81 -20.78
CA ASP A 249 -26.00 -14.72 -20.22
C ASP A 249 -25.06 -15.86 -20.64
N ILE A 250 -25.57 -16.87 -21.32
CA ILE A 250 -24.72 -17.93 -21.91
C ILE A 250 -24.02 -17.36 -23.14
N VAL A 251 -22.68 -17.29 -23.12
CA VAL A 251 -21.87 -16.85 -24.26
C VAL A 251 -21.64 -18.03 -25.23
N GLU A 252 -21.14 -19.17 -24.74
CA GLU A 252 -20.88 -20.37 -25.50
C GLU A 252 -21.61 -21.58 -24.94
N GLY A 253 -22.12 -22.44 -25.79
CA GLY A 253 -22.95 -23.59 -25.41
C GLY A 253 -24.42 -23.19 -25.26
N PRO A 254 -25.24 -23.91 -24.45
CA PRO A 254 -24.86 -25.06 -23.56
C PRO A 254 -24.46 -26.32 -24.34
N ILE A 255 -23.66 -27.19 -23.71
CA ILE A 255 -23.13 -28.42 -24.31
C ILE A 255 -23.34 -29.57 -23.35
N TYR A 256 -23.95 -30.68 -23.84
CA TYR A 256 -24.00 -31.95 -23.14
C TYR A 256 -22.63 -32.63 -23.13
N LYS A 257 -22.12 -32.98 -21.95
CA LYS A 257 -20.79 -33.60 -21.77
C LYS A 257 -20.84 -35.12 -21.57
N GLY A 258 -22.03 -35.68 -21.38
CA GLY A 258 -22.21 -37.10 -21.11
C GLY A 258 -22.37 -37.43 -19.64
N VAL A 259 -22.23 -38.73 -19.33
CA VAL A 259 -22.23 -39.24 -17.97
C VAL A 259 -20.98 -38.77 -17.25
N ASN A 260 -21.15 -38.05 -16.14
CA ASN A 260 -20.08 -37.54 -15.29
C ASN A 260 -19.71 -38.49 -14.16
N GLU A 261 -20.70 -39.15 -13.58
CA GLU A 261 -20.53 -40.03 -12.43
C GLU A 261 -21.60 -41.09 -12.38
N LEU A 262 -21.21 -42.30 -11.94
CA LEU A 262 -22.15 -43.39 -11.53
C LEU A 262 -22.21 -43.32 -10.00
N ALA A 263 -23.15 -42.55 -9.49
CA ALA A 263 -23.34 -42.33 -8.04
C ALA A 263 -24.09 -43.48 -7.39
N SER A 264 -24.17 -43.52 -6.05
CA SER A 264 -24.74 -44.61 -5.26
C SER A 264 -26.21 -44.93 -5.59
N SER A 265 -26.99 -43.96 -6.07
CA SER A 265 -28.41 -44.10 -6.36
C SER A 265 -28.83 -43.51 -7.70
N SER A 266 -27.91 -43.00 -8.49
CA SER A 266 -28.18 -42.29 -9.74
C SER A 266 -27.02 -42.30 -10.70
N VAL A 267 -27.31 -42.10 -11.98
CA VAL A 267 -26.34 -41.74 -13.02
C VAL A 267 -26.37 -40.23 -13.14
N VAL A 268 -25.22 -39.58 -12.94
CA VAL A 268 -25.11 -38.10 -13.03
C VAL A 268 -24.67 -37.73 -14.44
N VAL A 269 -25.47 -36.94 -15.12
CA VAL A 269 -25.12 -36.37 -16.45
C VAL A 269 -24.80 -34.91 -16.31
N ARG A 270 -23.82 -34.45 -17.13
CA ARG A 270 -23.30 -33.10 -17.06
C ARG A 270 -23.60 -32.28 -18.30
N ILE A 271 -24.10 -31.08 -18.08
CA ILE A 271 -24.27 -30.03 -19.06
C ILE A 271 -23.41 -28.84 -18.63
N ILE A 272 -22.71 -28.20 -19.55
CA ILE A 272 -21.91 -27.03 -19.29
C ILE A 272 -22.31 -25.89 -20.20
N ALA A 273 -22.14 -24.66 -19.72
CA ALA A 273 -22.22 -23.45 -20.52
C ALA A 273 -21.12 -22.50 -20.12
N LYS A 274 -20.55 -21.74 -21.09
CA LYS A 274 -19.61 -20.68 -20.76
C LYS A 274 -20.31 -19.34 -20.69
N CYS A 275 -19.96 -18.55 -19.67
CA CYS A 275 -20.52 -17.25 -19.38
C CYS A 275 -19.47 -16.36 -18.69
N GLU A 276 -19.75 -15.07 -18.55
CA GLU A 276 -18.93 -14.20 -17.71
C GLU A 276 -19.01 -14.65 -16.24
N GLU A 277 -17.90 -14.58 -15.51
CA GLU A 277 -17.81 -15.06 -14.12
C GLU A 277 -18.85 -14.42 -13.18
N LYS A 278 -19.20 -13.16 -13.40
CA LYS A 278 -20.25 -12.50 -12.60
C LYS A 278 -21.62 -13.17 -12.70
N ASN A 279 -21.92 -13.82 -13.84
CA ASN A 279 -23.22 -14.46 -14.12
C ASN A 279 -23.17 -15.98 -13.88
N ARG A 280 -22.00 -16.57 -13.56
CA ARG A 280 -21.80 -18.02 -13.47
C ARG A 280 -22.81 -18.73 -12.55
N PHE A 281 -23.06 -18.15 -11.38
CA PHE A 281 -24.01 -18.74 -10.45
C PHE A 281 -25.47 -18.62 -10.93
N ASP A 282 -25.82 -17.53 -11.58
CA ASP A 282 -27.17 -17.33 -12.11
C ASP A 282 -27.43 -18.23 -13.30
N VAL A 283 -26.46 -18.37 -14.20
CA VAL A 283 -26.51 -19.32 -15.32
C VAL A 283 -26.61 -20.76 -14.81
N THR A 284 -25.82 -21.14 -13.78
CA THR A 284 -25.91 -22.48 -13.18
C THR A 284 -27.34 -22.77 -12.64
N ARG A 285 -27.93 -21.81 -11.89
CA ARG A 285 -29.27 -21.95 -11.36
C ARG A 285 -30.33 -22.03 -12.46
N ALA A 286 -30.17 -21.24 -13.50
CA ALA A 286 -31.05 -21.23 -14.66
C ALA A 286 -30.98 -22.57 -15.42
N LEU A 287 -29.77 -23.09 -15.67
CA LEU A 287 -29.55 -24.41 -16.29
C LEU A 287 -30.23 -25.52 -15.48
N ASN A 288 -30.02 -25.54 -14.17
CA ASN A 288 -30.66 -26.55 -13.30
C ASN A 288 -32.17 -26.48 -13.41
N ARG A 289 -32.76 -25.30 -13.45
CA ARG A 289 -34.20 -25.08 -13.60
C ARG A 289 -34.70 -25.58 -14.96
N GLU A 290 -34.06 -25.18 -16.04
CA GLU A 290 -34.50 -25.56 -17.39
C GLU A 290 -34.43 -27.07 -17.62
N ILE A 291 -33.35 -27.71 -17.17
CA ILE A 291 -33.22 -29.18 -17.27
C ILE A 291 -34.26 -29.90 -16.39
N LYS A 292 -34.54 -29.39 -15.18
CA LYS A 292 -35.62 -29.97 -14.34
C LYS A 292 -36.97 -29.89 -15.04
N LEU A 293 -37.30 -28.77 -15.70
CA LEU A 293 -38.53 -28.58 -16.45
C LEU A 293 -38.60 -29.53 -17.66
N LEU A 294 -37.50 -29.70 -18.40
CA LEU A 294 -37.40 -30.67 -19.48
C LEU A 294 -37.68 -32.08 -18.99
N PHE A 295 -37.05 -32.50 -17.88
CA PHE A 295 -37.20 -33.82 -17.32
C PHE A 295 -38.69 -34.11 -16.89
N ASP A 296 -39.34 -33.11 -16.28
CA ASP A 296 -40.74 -33.21 -15.92
C ASP A 296 -41.63 -33.36 -17.16
N HIS A 297 -41.36 -32.62 -18.22
CA HIS A 297 -42.07 -32.67 -19.49
C HIS A 297 -41.90 -34.01 -20.23
N LYS A 298 -40.71 -34.60 -20.14
CA LYS A 298 -40.36 -35.85 -20.84
C LYS A 298 -40.61 -37.11 -19.99
N GLY A 299 -41.01 -36.92 -18.71
CA GLY A 299 -41.23 -38.05 -17.79
C GLY A 299 -39.92 -38.74 -17.36
N ILE A 300 -38.80 -38.01 -17.41
CA ILE A 300 -37.50 -38.52 -16.94
C ILE A 300 -37.43 -38.33 -15.44
N ASN A 301 -37.26 -39.42 -14.71
CA ASN A 301 -37.23 -39.36 -13.25
C ASN A 301 -35.87 -38.98 -12.70
N ILE A 302 -35.90 -38.07 -11.72
CA ILE A 302 -34.74 -37.76 -10.85
C ILE A 302 -34.91 -38.65 -9.61
N PRO A 303 -34.00 -39.61 -9.35
CA PRO A 303 -34.19 -40.60 -8.30
C PRO A 303 -34.06 -39.99 -6.91
N PHE A 304 -34.87 -40.53 -5.99
CA PHE A 304 -34.63 -40.34 -4.57
C PHE A 304 -33.48 -41.26 -4.10
N PRO A 305 -32.84 -40.99 -2.95
CA PRO A 305 -31.86 -41.91 -2.36
C PRO A 305 -32.48 -43.31 -2.19
N GLN A 306 -31.80 -44.33 -2.71
CA GLN A 306 -32.26 -45.72 -2.69
C GLN A 306 -31.56 -46.49 -1.58
N VAL A 307 -32.34 -47.29 -0.82
CA VAL A 307 -31.82 -48.17 0.22
C VAL A 307 -32.30 -49.59 -0.05
N VAL A 308 -31.37 -50.52 -0.14
CA VAL A 308 -31.68 -51.96 -0.25
C VAL A 308 -31.76 -52.53 1.15
N VAL A 309 -32.95 -53.00 1.54
CA VAL A 309 -33.17 -53.62 2.84
C VAL A 309 -33.22 -55.15 2.70
N HIS A 310 -32.23 -55.82 3.26
CA HIS A 310 -32.21 -57.28 3.36
C HIS A 310 -32.89 -57.71 4.66
N GLN A 311 -34.05 -58.38 4.56
CA GLN A 311 -34.68 -59.01 5.73
C GLN A 311 -33.94 -60.31 6.05
N ALA A 312 -33.45 -60.44 7.29
CA ALA A 312 -32.92 -61.71 7.76
C ALA A 312 -34.03 -62.82 7.74
N LYS A 313 -33.76 -63.97 7.09
CA LYS A 313 -34.62 -65.14 7.20
C LYS A 313 -34.71 -65.55 8.65
N LYS A 314 -35.91 -65.61 9.22
CA LYS A 314 -36.17 -66.32 10.49
C LYS A 314 -35.71 -67.77 10.32
N GLU A 315 -34.70 -68.21 11.05
CA GLU A 315 -34.47 -69.66 11.25
C GLU A 315 -35.65 -70.23 12.04
N ASP A 316 -36.48 -71.09 11.40
CA ASP A 316 -37.42 -71.92 12.10
C ASP A 316 -36.59 -72.88 12.96
N LYS A 317 -36.57 -72.62 14.25
CA LYS A 317 -36.08 -73.58 15.25
C LYS A 317 -37.12 -74.66 15.35
N SER A 318 -36.93 -75.84 14.65
CA SER A 318 -37.56 -77.12 14.92
C SER A 318 -36.97 -77.79 16.16
#